data_0d6257906b5cfe62de700b7d90927b07
#
_entry.id   0d6257906b5cfe62de700b7d90927b07
#
_cell.length_a   1.000
_cell.length_b   1.000
_cell.length_c   1.000
_cell.angle_alpha   90.00
_cell.angle_beta   90.00
_cell.angle_gamma   90.00
#
_symmetry.space_group_name_H-M   'P 1'
#
loop_
_entity.id
_entity.type
_entity.pdbx_description
1 polymer ?
#
loop_
_entity_poly.entity_id
_entity_poly.type
_entity_poly.pdbx_seq_one_letter_code
_entity_poly.pdbx_strand_id
1 'polypeptide(L)'
;MANNKSAEKRIQINERNRLRNRYYKTSVRTLIKLFFKDLESYKISQNNEDKEKLKKILSSIYSLLDKGTKKNIFHKNAAARKKSKLAAYLKGV
;
A
#
# COMPACT_ATOMS: atom_id res chain seq x y z
N MET A 1 12.57 2.45 -39.38
CA MET A 1 11.42 3.32 -39.42
C MET A 1 11.23 3.99 -38.07
N ALA A 2 10.97 5.29 -38.06
CA ALA A 2 10.80 6.07 -36.83
C ALA A 2 9.68 5.57 -35.93
N ASN A 3 8.57 5.09 -36.54
CA ASN A 3 7.40 4.61 -35.80
C ASN A 3 7.71 3.38 -34.95
N ASN A 4 8.60 2.50 -35.42
CA ASN A 4 8.95 1.29 -34.69
C ASN A 4 9.77 1.60 -33.44
N LYS A 5 10.68 2.56 -33.49
CA LYS A 5 11.49 2.98 -32.34
C LYS A 5 10.61 3.65 -31.28
N SER A 6 9.67 4.50 -31.71
CA SER A 6 8.73 5.14 -30.79
C SER A 6 7.80 4.12 -30.12
N ALA A 7 7.34 3.12 -30.90
CA ALA A 7 6.50 2.05 -30.37
C ALA A 7 7.25 1.20 -29.35
N GLU A 8 8.51 0.84 -29.65
CA GLU A 8 9.36 0.09 -28.74
C GLU A 8 9.58 0.83 -27.42
N LYS A 9 9.90 2.13 -27.51
CA LYS A 9 10.09 2.96 -26.33
C LYS A 9 8.83 3.03 -25.49
N ARG A 10 7.67 3.18 -26.14
CA ARG A 10 6.38 3.20 -25.45
C ARG A 10 6.09 1.87 -24.76
N ILE A 11 6.38 0.76 -25.40
CA ILE A 11 6.21 -0.57 -24.79
C ILE A 11 7.09 -0.72 -23.56
N GLN A 12 8.35 -0.28 -23.62
CA GLN A 12 9.27 -0.31 -22.48
C GLN A 12 8.75 0.54 -21.31
N ILE A 13 8.25 1.74 -21.59
CA ILE A 13 7.71 2.64 -20.59
C ILE A 13 6.45 2.03 -19.96
N ASN A 14 5.57 1.46 -20.76
CA ASN A 14 4.34 0.82 -20.27
C ASN A 14 4.67 -0.38 -19.39
N GLU A 15 5.64 -1.18 -19.78
CA GLU A 15 6.09 -2.34 -19.01
C GLU A 15 6.65 -1.91 -17.65
N ARG A 16 7.50 -0.89 -17.63
CA ARG A 16 8.06 -0.35 -16.40
C ARG A 16 6.97 0.19 -15.49
N ASN A 17 5.99 0.91 -16.04
CA ASN A 17 4.87 1.45 -15.27
C ASN A 17 3.99 0.34 -14.71
N ARG A 18 3.75 -0.71 -15.49
CA ARG A 18 2.99 -1.88 -15.05
C ARG A 18 3.65 -2.57 -13.87
N LEU A 19 4.97 -2.77 -13.94
CA LEU A 19 5.74 -3.39 -12.87
C LEU A 19 5.72 -2.53 -11.60
N ARG A 20 5.88 -1.21 -11.75
CA ARG A 20 5.83 -0.29 -10.64
C ARG A 20 4.45 -0.29 -9.96
N ASN A 21 3.38 -0.24 -10.76
CA ASN A 21 2.01 -0.27 -10.26
C ASN A 21 1.73 -1.56 -9.50
N ARG A 22 2.18 -2.68 -10.07
CA ARG A 22 2.05 -3.99 -9.45
C ARG A 22 2.78 -4.05 -8.10
N TYR A 23 3.99 -3.50 -8.05
CA TYR A 23 4.78 -3.45 -6.82
C TYR A 23 4.01 -2.73 -5.71
N TYR A 24 3.50 -1.52 -5.98
CA TYR A 24 2.77 -0.75 -4.98
C TYR A 24 1.49 -1.45 -4.54
N LYS A 25 0.70 -1.95 -5.48
CA LYS A 25 -0.56 -2.64 -5.18
C LYS A 25 -0.34 -3.91 -4.37
N THR A 26 0.65 -4.71 -4.76
CA THR A 26 0.97 -5.95 -4.06
C THR A 26 1.52 -5.67 -2.66
N SER A 27 2.40 -4.68 -2.52
CA SER A 27 2.99 -4.31 -1.23
C SER A 27 1.93 -3.83 -0.25
N VAL A 28 1.01 -2.98 -0.70
CA VAL A 28 -0.09 -2.49 0.14
C VAL A 28 -0.98 -3.66 0.57
N ARG A 29 -1.34 -4.54 -0.36
CA ARG A 29 -2.17 -5.70 -0.06
C ARG A 29 -1.52 -6.62 0.98
N THR A 30 -0.24 -6.89 0.80
CA THR A 30 0.52 -7.76 1.71
C THR A 30 0.59 -7.14 3.11
N LEU A 31 0.87 -5.85 3.21
CA LEU A 31 0.95 -5.16 4.49
C LEU A 31 -0.42 -5.08 5.18
N ILE A 32 -1.50 -4.91 4.43
CA ILE A 32 -2.85 -4.91 4.99
C ILE A 32 -3.18 -6.29 5.58
N LYS A 33 -2.84 -7.37 4.90
CA LYS A 33 -3.03 -8.73 5.42
C LYS A 33 -2.24 -8.93 6.71
N LEU A 34 -1.00 -8.48 6.74
CA LEU A 34 -0.16 -8.56 7.92
C LEU A 34 -0.74 -7.72 9.07
N PHE A 35 -1.23 -6.53 8.77
CA PHE A 35 -1.88 -5.67 9.75
C PHE A 35 -3.06 -6.37 10.43
N PHE A 36 -3.96 -6.99 9.66
CA PHE A 36 -5.10 -7.70 10.23
C PHE A 36 -4.68 -8.93 11.03
N LYS A 37 -3.66 -9.63 10.59
CA LYS A 37 -3.12 -10.78 11.32
C LYS A 37 -2.57 -10.34 12.68
N ASP A 38 -1.79 -9.28 12.71
CA ASP A 38 -1.22 -8.77 13.95
C ASP A 38 -2.28 -8.12 14.84
N LEU A 39 -3.32 -7.54 14.24
CA LEU A 39 -4.45 -7.00 14.97
C LEU A 39 -5.19 -8.10 15.76
N GLU A 40 -5.40 -9.26 15.14
CA GLU A 40 -5.99 -10.41 15.82
C GLU A 40 -5.13 -10.86 17.00
N SER A 41 -3.82 -10.94 16.80
CA SER A 41 -2.88 -11.27 17.87
C SER A 41 -2.94 -10.25 19.01
N TYR A 42 -3.01 -8.98 18.68
CA TYR A 42 -3.08 -7.91 19.68
C TYR A 42 -4.38 -7.96 20.47
N LYS A 43 -5.51 -8.26 19.83
CA LYS A 43 -6.80 -8.40 20.52
C LYS A 43 -6.75 -9.44 21.66
N ILE A 44 -5.95 -10.47 21.46
CA ILE A 44 -5.77 -11.55 22.43
C ILE A 44 -4.75 -11.17 23.49
N SER A 45 -3.57 -10.71 23.08
CA SER A 45 -2.43 -10.48 23.97
C SER A 45 -2.49 -9.17 24.77
N GLN A 46 -3.06 -8.12 24.17
CA GLN A 46 -3.08 -6.75 24.72
C GLN A 46 -1.69 -6.24 25.09
N ASN A 47 -0.66 -6.73 24.40
CA ASN A 47 0.73 -6.41 24.67
C ASN A 47 1.13 -5.11 23.96
N ASN A 48 1.86 -4.23 24.65
CA ASN A 48 2.33 -2.97 24.07
C ASN A 48 3.27 -3.18 22.88
N GLU A 49 4.06 -4.25 22.88
CA GLU A 49 4.95 -4.58 21.78
C GLU A 49 4.16 -4.85 20.49
N ASP A 50 3.07 -5.60 20.60
CA ASP A 50 2.18 -5.88 19.47
C ASP A 50 1.53 -4.61 18.95
N LYS A 51 1.15 -3.70 19.84
CA LYS A 51 0.59 -2.41 19.47
C LYS A 51 1.60 -1.56 18.70
N GLU A 52 2.85 -1.56 19.12
CA GLU A 52 3.92 -0.83 18.43
C GLU A 52 4.18 -1.42 17.04
N LYS A 53 4.14 -2.74 16.90
CA LYS A 53 4.26 -3.41 15.60
C LYS A 53 3.14 -2.98 14.67
N LEU A 54 1.90 -2.93 15.18
CA LEU A 54 0.73 -2.48 14.40
C LEU A 54 0.91 -1.05 13.92
N LYS A 55 1.38 -0.16 14.77
CA LYS A 55 1.64 1.24 14.40
C LYS A 55 2.69 1.34 13.30
N LYS A 56 3.75 0.55 13.37
CA LYS A 56 4.80 0.52 12.35
C LYS A 56 4.25 0.03 11.00
N ILE A 57 3.45 -1.04 11.02
CA ILE A 57 2.84 -1.57 9.82
C ILE A 57 1.90 -0.53 9.20
N LEU A 58 1.09 0.12 10.02
CA LEU A 58 0.17 1.17 9.57
C LEU A 58 0.92 2.34 8.94
N SER A 59 2.03 2.77 9.55
CA SER A 59 2.88 3.83 9.01
C SER A 59 3.46 3.45 7.64
N SER A 60 3.88 2.19 7.49
CA SER A 60 4.38 1.67 6.21
C SER A 60 3.30 1.67 5.14
N ILE A 61 2.08 1.27 5.49
CA ILE A 61 0.93 1.30 4.56
C ILE A 61 0.65 2.73 4.13
N TYR A 62 0.63 3.67 5.07
CA TYR A 62 0.40 5.08 4.78
C TYR A 62 1.45 5.63 3.83
N SER A 63 2.71 5.30 4.06
CA SER A 63 3.82 5.73 3.20
C SER A 63 3.63 5.24 1.77
N LEU A 64 3.27 3.96 1.59
CA LEU A 64 3.03 3.38 0.27
C LEU A 64 1.81 3.99 -0.42
N LEU A 65 0.74 4.21 0.31
CA LEU A 65 -0.47 4.84 -0.23
C LEU A 65 -0.19 6.28 -0.68
N ASP A 66 0.55 7.04 0.12
CA ASP A 66 0.91 8.41 -0.22
C ASP A 66 1.82 8.48 -1.45
N LYS A 67 2.85 7.65 -1.49
CA LYS A 67 3.75 7.57 -2.64
C LYS A 67 3.03 7.13 -3.90
N GLY A 68 2.17 6.11 -3.76
CA GLY A 68 1.37 5.61 -4.88
C GLY A 68 0.38 6.63 -5.41
N THR A 69 -0.19 7.44 -4.52
CA THR A 69 -1.08 8.53 -4.91
C THR A 69 -0.33 9.61 -5.69
N LYS A 70 0.86 9.98 -5.25
CA LYS A 70 1.71 10.94 -5.98
C LYS A 70 2.08 10.44 -7.38
N LYS A 71 2.23 9.14 -7.53
CA LYS A 71 2.55 8.51 -8.82
C LYS A 71 1.31 8.16 -9.64
N ASN A 72 0.13 8.56 -9.19
CA ASN A 72 -1.16 8.28 -9.84
C ASN A 72 -1.48 6.78 -9.95
N ILE A 73 -0.92 5.96 -9.06
CA ILE A 73 -1.23 4.53 -8.97
C ILE A 73 -2.54 4.32 -8.22
N PHE A 74 -2.74 5.08 -7.14
CA PHE A 74 -3.96 5.06 -6.34
C PHE A 74 -4.70 6.37 -6.48
N HIS A 75 -6.02 6.29 -6.52
CA HIS A 75 -6.84 7.49 -6.49
C HIS A 75 -6.82 8.10 -5.09
N LYS A 76 -6.70 9.42 -5.01
CA LYS A 76 -6.61 10.17 -3.76
C LYS A 76 -7.71 9.80 -2.76
N ASN A 77 -8.96 9.74 -3.23
CA ASN A 77 -10.10 9.45 -2.38
C ASN A 77 -10.10 7.99 -1.88
N ALA A 78 -9.70 7.05 -2.74
CA ALA A 78 -9.59 5.65 -2.36
C ALA A 78 -8.50 5.44 -1.31
N ALA A 79 -7.36 6.09 -1.48
CA ALA A 79 -6.26 6.02 -0.51
C ALA A 79 -6.68 6.61 0.84
N ALA A 80 -7.37 7.75 0.83
CA ALA A 80 -7.86 8.39 2.05
C ALA A 80 -8.85 7.49 2.79
N ARG A 81 -9.75 6.83 2.07
CA ARG A 81 -10.72 5.90 2.68
C ARG A 81 -10.02 4.70 3.33
N LYS A 82 -9.02 4.12 2.66
CA LYS A 82 -8.25 3.01 3.22
C LYS A 82 -7.52 3.42 4.49
N LYS A 83 -6.88 4.59 4.49
CA LYS A 83 -6.20 5.11 5.67
C LYS A 83 -7.15 5.27 6.85
N SER A 84 -8.29 5.90 6.62
CA SER A 84 -9.30 6.13 7.66
C SER A 84 -9.83 4.82 8.23
N LYS A 85 -10.11 3.87 7.36
CA LYS A 85 -10.64 2.56 7.75
C LYS A 85 -9.65 1.79 8.61
N LEU A 86 -8.37 1.75 8.20
CA LEU A 86 -7.33 1.05 8.94
C LEU A 86 -7.06 1.71 10.30
N ALA A 87 -7.03 3.04 10.34
CA ALA A 87 -6.87 3.78 11.59
C ALA A 87 -8.01 3.50 12.56
N ALA A 88 -9.24 3.40 12.05
CA ALA A 88 -10.42 3.09 12.86
C ALA A 88 -10.32 1.69 13.48
N TYR A 89 -9.83 0.70 12.73
CA TYR A 89 -9.61 -0.64 13.26
C TYR A 89 -8.61 -0.65 14.42
N LEU A 90 -7.51 0.07 14.28
CA LEU A 90 -6.51 0.14 15.34
C LEU A 90 -7.04 0.90 16.56
N LYS A 91 -7.81 1.96 16.35
CA LYS A 91 -8.40 2.76 17.42
C LYS A 91 -9.45 1.97 18.19
N GLY A 92 -10.15 1.05 17.53
CA GLY A 92 -11.23 0.25 18.12
C GLY A 92 -10.76 -0.89 19.03
N VAL A 93 -9.48 -1.15 19.06
CA VAL A 93 -8.90 -2.16 19.95
C VAL A 93 -8.06 -1.49 21.02
#